data_c3d7185adc7d3c7eab6e25bc69f4df92
#
_entry.id   c3d7185adc7d3c7eab6e25bc69f4df92
#
_cell.length_a   1.000
_cell.length_b   1.000
_cell.length_c   1.000
_cell.angle_alpha   90.00
_cell.angle_beta   90.00
_cell.angle_gamma   90.00
#
_symmetry.space_group_name_H-M   'P 1'
#
loop_
_entity.id
_entity.type
_entity.pdbx_description
1 polymer ?
#
loop_
_entity_poly.entity_id
_entity_poly.type
_entity_poly.pdbx_seq_one_letter_code
_entity_poly.pdbx_strand_id
1 'polypeptide(L)'
;DDILVGLPASGRGLLDSEGMVGYCTHFLPIRSQLAGNPTFAEYLKQMRGILLSAYEHQDYPFALLLNQLDLPRNTSRSPLIDVSFNLEPAINLPKMKGLEISLLPQKISFKDRDLHWNVTEMGGEALIDCDYNTDLFKDETIQRWLGHFQTLLEAVINDPRQNLRELPLLSPAERQQLLMDWNNTKTNYPQDQCIHQLFEAQVERTPDAIAVIFENQKLTYSELNSRANQLAHYLQSLGVGPEVLVGISVERSLEMIVGLLGILKAGGAYLPLDPDYPNER
;
A
#
# COMPACT_ATOMS: atom_id res chain seq x y z
N ASP A 1 7.35 6.27 -10.37
CA ASP A 1 8.40 7.30 -10.37
C ASP A 1 8.03 8.56 -11.19
N ASP A 2 6.87 8.62 -11.81
CA ASP A 2 6.32 9.73 -12.60
C ASP A 2 4.95 10.10 -12.02
N ILE A 3 4.82 11.28 -11.47
CA ILE A 3 3.66 11.71 -10.69
C ILE A 3 3.11 13.00 -11.30
N LEU A 4 1.79 13.09 -11.40
CA LEU A 4 1.10 14.28 -11.86
C LEU A 4 0.21 14.85 -10.75
N VAL A 5 0.41 16.13 -10.43
CA VAL A 5 -0.39 16.85 -9.43
C VAL A 5 -0.94 18.11 -10.08
N GLY A 6 -2.23 18.38 -9.90
CA GLY A 6 -2.86 19.61 -10.37
C GLY A 6 -2.62 20.78 -9.40
N LEU A 7 -2.23 21.92 -9.93
CA LEU A 7 -2.05 23.15 -9.17
C LEU A 7 -3.02 24.20 -9.70
N PRO A 8 -3.92 24.79 -8.88
CA PRO A 8 -4.71 25.93 -9.31
C PRO A 8 -3.84 27.19 -9.40
N ALA A 9 -3.99 27.95 -10.49
CA ALA A 9 -3.35 29.23 -10.70
C ALA A 9 -4.41 30.31 -10.89
N SER A 10 -4.18 31.52 -10.38
CA SER A 10 -5.17 32.57 -10.38
C SER A 10 -5.57 33.09 -11.77
N GLY A 11 -4.75 32.83 -12.81
CA GLY A 11 -4.98 33.31 -14.17
C GLY A 11 -5.01 34.83 -14.33
N ARG A 12 -4.52 35.58 -13.32
CA ARG A 12 -4.50 37.03 -13.27
C ARG A 12 -3.10 37.60 -13.45
N GLY A 13 -2.25 36.91 -14.21
CA GLY A 13 -0.87 37.32 -14.48
C GLY A 13 -0.73 38.45 -15.54
N LEU A 14 -1.82 38.81 -16.25
CA LEU A 14 -1.80 39.89 -17.23
C LEU A 14 -1.91 41.25 -16.52
N LEU A 15 -1.17 42.24 -17.02
CA LEU A 15 -1.27 43.61 -16.57
C LEU A 15 -2.74 44.08 -16.59
N ASP A 16 -3.19 44.71 -15.50
CA ASP A 16 -4.56 45.24 -15.31
C ASP A 16 -5.69 44.21 -15.08
N SER A 17 -5.37 42.94 -14.82
CA SER A 17 -6.38 41.88 -14.57
C SER A 17 -6.83 41.78 -13.11
N GLU A 18 -6.21 42.50 -12.18
CA GLU A 18 -6.53 42.45 -10.75
C GLU A 18 -7.97 42.84 -10.41
N GLY A 19 -8.53 43.78 -11.18
CA GLY A 19 -9.92 44.29 -11.01
C GLY A 19 -10.97 43.45 -11.74
N MET A 20 -10.62 42.42 -12.49
CA MET A 20 -11.59 41.62 -13.23
C MET A 20 -12.46 40.77 -12.31
N VAL A 21 -13.79 40.81 -12.52
CA VAL A 21 -14.77 39.97 -11.86
C VAL A 21 -15.09 38.79 -12.79
N GLY A 22 -14.76 37.57 -12.38
CA GLY A 22 -15.03 36.40 -13.18
C GLY A 22 -14.20 35.18 -12.73
N TYR A 23 -14.48 34.02 -13.33
CA TYR A 23 -13.72 32.82 -13.12
C TYR A 23 -12.45 32.85 -13.99
N CYS A 24 -11.32 33.14 -13.37
CA CYS A 24 -10.01 33.23 -14.04
C CYS A 24 -9.06 32.12 -13.67
N THR A 25 -9.47 31.18 -12.80
CA THR A 25 -8.58 30.11 -12.33
C THR A 25 -8.28 29.12 -13.43
N HIS A 26 -7.00 28.86 -13.64
CA HIS A 26 -6.49 27.80 -14.50
C HIS A 26 -5.99 26.63 -13.68
N PHE A 27 -5.99 25.44 -14.28
CA PHE A 27 -5.38 24.26 -13.68
C PHE A 27 -4.09 23.91 -14.42
N LEU A 28 -2.98 23.87 -13.69
CA LEU A 28 -1.66 23.53 -14.21
C LEU A 28 -1.32 22.08 -13.85
N PRO A 29 -1.09 21.20 -14.81
CA PRO A 29 -0.58 19.86 -14.56
C PRO A 29 0.92 19.93 -14.25
N ILE A 30 1.29 19.64 -13.01
CA ILE A 30 2.67 19.62 -12.56
C ILE A 30 3.17 18.19 -12.59
N ARG A 31 4.05 17.90 -13.54
CA ARG A 31 4.66 16.57 -13.69
C ARG A 31 5.97 16.51 -12.92
N SER A 32 6.06 15.54 -12.03
CA SER A 32 7.20 15.30 -11.17
C SER A 32 7.83 13.94 -11.46
N GLN A 33 9.14 13.91 -11.65
CA GLN A 33 9.90 12.68 -11.87
C GLN A 33 10.87 12.44 -10.72
N LEU A 34 10.76 11.28 -10.07
CA LEU A 34 11.57 10.88 -8.93
C LEU A 34 12.69 9.91 -9.31
N ALA A 35 13.06 9.87 -10.61
CA ALA A 35 14.13 9.03 -11.08
C ALA A 35 15.48 9.45 -10.47
N GLY A 36 16.35 8.47 -10.19
CA GLY A 36 17.67 8.74 -9.63
C GLY A 36 17.74 8.94 -8.13
N ASN A 37 16.59 8.88 -7.42
CA ASN A 37 16.53 9.04 -5.96
C ASN A 37 17.25 10.31 -5.45
N PRO A 38 16.86 11.52 -5.91
CA PRO A 38 17.51 12.77 -5.49
C PRO A 38 17.31 13.01 -4.00
N THR A 39 18.14 13.86 -3.42
CA THR A 39 17.89 14.45 -2.10
C THR A 39 16.68 15.37 -2.16
N PHE A 40 16.04 15.63 -1.01
CA PHE A 40 14.92 16.57 -0.97
C PHE A 40 15.33 17.99 -1.46
N ALA A 41 16.52 18.46 -1.12
CA ALA A 41 17.02 19.75 -1.55
C ALA A 41 17.20 19.84 -3.08
N GLU A 42 17.69 18.78 -3.72
CA GLU A 42 17.81 18.69 -5.18
C GLU A 42 16.43 18.64 -5.84
N TYR A 43 15.54 17.83 -5.29
CA TYR A 43 14.16 17.74 -5.75
C TYR A 43 13.39 19.07 -5.64
N LEU A 44 13.56 19.79 -4.53
CA LEU A 44 12.98 21.13 -4.34
C LEU A 44 13.46 22.12 -5.42
N LYS A 45 14.75 22.04 -5.79
CA LYS A 45 15.32 22.85 -6.86
C LYS A 45 14.72 22.48 -8.24
N GLN A 46 14.53 21.20 -8.51
CA GLN A 46 13.85 20.72 -9.72
C GLN A 46 12.41 21.22 -9.77
N MET A 47 11.66 21.06 -8.67
CA MET A 47 10.26 21.48 -8.59
C MET A 47 10.11 22.97 -8.78
N ARG A 48 11.02 23.80 -8.24
CA ARG A 48 11.03 25.23 -8.50
C ARG A 48 11.11 25.54 -10.01
N GLY A 49 11.99 24.85 -10.73
CA GLY A 49 12.11 25.02 -12.19
C GLY A 49 10.83 24.62 -12.93
N ILE A 50 10.25 23.49 -12.57
CA ILE A 50 9.00 22.98 -13.16
C ILE A 50 7.85 23.96 -12.90
N LEU A 51 7.69 24.44 -11.68
CA LEU A 51 6.64 25.39 -11.30
C LEU A 51 6.78 26.71 -12.05
N LEU A 52 7.97 27.29 -12.13
CA LEU A 52 8.22 28.53 -12.86
C LEU A 52 7.86 28.37 -14.33
N SER A 53 8.30 27.28 -14.97
CA SER A 53 7.94 26.99 -16.37
C SER A 53 6.44 26.78 -16.55
N ALA A 54 5.76 26.11 -15.62
CA ALA A 54 4.31 25.95 -15.69
C ALA A 54 3.57 27.29 -15.59
N TYR A 55 4.01 28.20 -14.72
CA TYR A 55 3.45 29.55 -14.62
C TYR A 55 3.70 30.40 -15.88
N GLU A 56 4.86 30.27 -16.53
CA GLU A 56 5.13 30.94 -17.79
C GLU A 56 4.17 30.52 -18.91
N HIS A 57 3.61 29.31 -18.82
CA HIS A 57 2.69 28.75 -19.81
C HIS A 57 1.24 28.64 -19.31
N GLN A 58 0.89 29.32 -18.21
CA GLN A 58 -0.43 29.19 -17.57
C GLN A 58 -1.60 29.63 -18.45
N ASP A 59 -1.33 30.47 -19.46
CA ASP A 59 -2.37 30.97 -20.39
C ASP A 59 -2.82 29.91 -21.41
N TYR A 60 -2.13 28.77 -21.49
CA TYR A 60 -2.54 27.68 -22.35
C TYR A 60 -3.74 26.93 -21.77
N PRO A 61 -4.93 26.94 -22.44
CA PRO A 61 -6.14 26.37 -21.88
C PRO A 61 -6.01 24.85 -21.64
N PHE A 62 -6.34 24.41 -20.42
CA PHE A 62 -6.27 23.00 -20.02
C PHE A 62 -7.09 22.09 -20.95
N ALA A 63 -8.26 22.54 -21.40
CA ALA A 63 -9.08 21.79 -22.34
C ALA A 63 -8.40 21.54 -23.70
N LEU A 64 -7.61 22.50 -24.19
CA LEU A 64 -6.83 22.30 -25.42
C LEU A 64 -5.69 21.30 -25.20
N LEU A 65 -5.03 21.34 -24.04
CA LEU A 65 -4.02 20.36 -23.67
C LEU A 65 -4.61 18.95 -23.68
N LEU A 66 -5.76 18.74 -23.05
CA LEU A 66 -6.44 17.43 -23.03
C LEU A 66 -6.78 16.92 -24.44
N ASN A 67 -7.24 17.83 -25.33
CA ASN A 67 -7.54 17.46 -26.72
C ASN A 67 -6.29 17.05 -27.51
N GLN A 68 -5.13 17.64 -27.20
CA GLN A 68 -3.86 17.30 -27.89
C GLN A 68 -3.24 16.00 -27.38
N LEU A 69 -3.48 15.64 -26.12
CA LEU A 69 -2.91 14.44 -25.50
C LEU A 69 -3.64 13.16 -25.92
N ASP A 70 -4.79 13.26 -26.61
CA ASP A 70 -5.61 12.12 -27.07
C ASP A 70 -5.78 11.02 -26.01
N LEU A 71 -6.12 11.45 -24.78
CA LEU A 71 -6.27 10.56 -23.64
C LEU A 71 -7.56 9.71 -23.77
N PRO A 72 -7.52 8.43 -23.34
CA PRO A 72 -8.71 7.61 -23.31
C PRO A 72 -9.79 8.27 -22.42
N ARG A 73 -10.97 8.46 -22.99
CA ARG A 73 -12.09 9.10 -22.27
C ARG A 73 -12.64 8.16 -21.19
N ASN A 74 -12.45 8.55 -19.95
CA ASN A 74 -13.10 7.93 -18.80
C ASN A 74 -14.13 8.91 -18.24
N THR A 75 -15.41 8.59 -18.34
CA THR A 75 -16.49 9.48 -17.88
C THR A 75 -16.68 9.48 -16.37
N SER A 76 -16.05 8.54 -15.66
CA SER A 76 -16.16 8.40 -14.20
C SER A 76 -15.03 9.09 -13.42
N ARG A 77 -14.04 9.66 -14.12
CA ARG A 77 -12.90 10.35 -13.49
C ARG A 77 -12.56 11.65 -14.21
N SER A 78 -11.96 12.57 -13.49
CA SER A 78 -11.37 13.77 -14.08
C SER A 78 -10.23 13.37 -15.04
N PRO A 79 -10.18 13.91 -16.24
CA PRO A 79 -9.11 13.58 -17.17
C PRO A 79 -7.76 14.13 -16.67
N LEU A 80 -6.72 13.31 -16.73
CA LEU A 80 -5.32 13.62 -16.47
C LEU A 80 -4.97 13.89 -14.99
N ILE A 81 -5.78 14.56 -14.22
CA ILE A 81 -5.46 15.03 -12.86
C ILE A 81 -6.47 14.47 -11.86
N ASP A 82 -6.07 13.47 -11.08
CA ASP A 82 -6.88 12.91 -9.99
C ASP A 82 -6.57 13.57 -8.64
N VAL A 83 -5.35 14.08 -8.47
CA VAL A 83 -4.87 14.70 -7.23
C VAL A 83 -4.51 16.15 -7.48
N SER A 84 -4.93 17.04 -6.59
CA SER A 84 -4.55 18.46 -6.64
C SER A 84 -4.05 18.97 -5.30
N PHE A 85 -3.17 19.94 -5.37
CA PHE A 85 -2.58 20.61 -4.22
C PHE A 85 -2.70 22.14 -4.39
N ASN A 86 -3.09 22.81 -3.33
CA ASN A 86 -3.16 24.28 -3.29
C ASN A 86 -2.47 24.82 -2.05
N LEU A 87 -1.81 25.94 -2.19
CA LEU A 87 -1.25 26.72 -1.08
C LEU A 87 -1.86 28.12 -1.14
N GLU A 88 -2.72 28.42 -0.17
CA GLU A 88 -3.36 29.73 -0.06
C GLU A 88 -2.59 30.64 0.89
N PRO A 89 -2.33 31.89 0.49
CA PRO A 89 -1.77 32.86 1.39
C PRO A 89 -2.74 33.16 2.55
N ALA A 90 -2.22 33.71 3.64
CA ALA A 90 -3.01 34.09 4.80
C ALA A 90 -4.23 34.93 4.43
N ILE A 91 -5.41 34.47 4.88
CA ILE A 91 -6.66 35.21 4.64
C ILE A 91 -6.73 36.39 5.61
N ASN A 92 -6.58 37.59 5.07
CA ASN A 92 -6.76 38.82 5.84
C ASN A 92 -8.25 39.19 5.86
N LEU A 93 -8.90 38.94 7.00
CA LEU A 93 -10.29 39.38 7.16
C LEU A 93 -10.37 40.91 7.29
N PRO A 94 -11.30 41.60 6.56
CA PRO A 94 -11.46 43.03 6.68
C PRO A 94 -11.95 43.41 8.08
N LYS A 95 -11.33 44.40 8.68
CA LYS A 95 -11.80 44.95 9.96
C LYS A 95 -12.97 45.92 9.70
N MET A 96 -14.17 45.55 10.13
CA MET A 96 -15.35 46.39 10.04
C MET A 96 -15.75 46.91 11.44
N LYS A 97 -16.00 48.23 11.56
CA LYS A 97 -16.33 48.83 12.85
C LYS A 97 -17.66 48.28 13.38
N GLY A 98 -17.63 47.67 14.56
CA GLY A 98 -18.81 47.13 15.22
C GLY A 98 -19.27 45.74 14.74
N LEU A 99 -18.46 45.07 13.89
CA LEU A 99 -18.74 43.73 13.42
C LEU A 99 -17.54 42.80 13.73
N GLU A 100 -17.83 41.61 14.20
CA GLU A 100 -16.89 40.51 14.30
C GLU A 100 -17.06 39.61 13.06
N ILE A 101 -15.98 39.41 12.31
CA ILE A 101 -15.99 38.60 11.09
C ILE A 101 -15.25 37.33 11.34
N SER A 102 -15.89 36.19 11.07
CA SER A 102 -15.28 34.88 11.13
C SER A 102 -15.49 34.10 9.83
N LEU A 103 -14.53 33.28 9.47
CA LEU A 103 -14.67 32.30 8.39
C LEU A 103 -15.36 31.06 8.92
N LEU A 104 -16.44 30.65 8.25
CA LEU A 104 -17.10 29.40 8.53
C LEU A 104 -16.75 28.42 7.40
N PRO A 105 -16.07 27.29 7.72
CA PRO A 105 -15.79 26.27 6.72
C PRO A 105 -17.10 25.66 6.22
N GLN A 106 -17.31 25.66 4.92
CA GLN A 106 -18.45 24.99 4.29
C GLN A 106 -18.03 23.61 3.81
N LYS A 107 -18.84 22.59 4.14
CA LYS A 107 -18.69 21.28 3.55
C LYS A 107 -19.08 21.34 2.08
N ILE A 108 -18.14 20.99 1.20
CA ILE A 108 -18.37 20.89 -0.22
C ILE A 108 -18.86 19.47 -0.51
N SER A 109 -20.07 19.35 -1.08
CA SER A 109 -20.71 18.04 -1.33
C SER A 109 -20.25 17.37 -2.61
N PHE A 110 -19.52 18.07 -3.47
CA PHE A 110 -19.04 17.55 -4.75
C PHE A 110 -17.74 18.22 -5.15
N LYS A 111 -16.73 17.41 -5.51
CA LYS A 111 -15.52 17.84 -6.21
C LYS A 111 -15.24 16.93 -7.38
N ASP A 112 -14.62 17.46 -8.40
CA ASP A 112 -14.26 16.77 -9.64
C ASP A 112 -12.97 15.97 -9.55
N ARG A 113 -12.37 15.87 -8.33
CA ARG A 113 -11.09 15.22 -8.08
C ARG A 113 -11.21 14.15 -7.00
N ASP A 114 -10.38 13.15 -7.12
CA ASP A 114 -10.34 12.07 -6.12
C ASP A 114 -9.74 12.54 -4.80
N LEU A 115 -8.76 13.46 -4.86
CA LEU A 115 -8.08 14.01 -3.69
C LEU A 115 -7.66 15.47 -3.92
N HIS A 116 -8.01 16.35 -3.00
CA HIS A 116 -7.61 17.75 -3.03
C HIS A 116 -7.04 18.18 -1.68
N TRP A 117 -5.79 18.61 -1.69
CA TRP A 117 -5.10 19.15 -0.52
C TRP A 117 -5.05 20.66 -0.61
N ASN A 118 -5.52 21.33 0.42
CA ASN A 118 -5.42 22.77 0.54
C ASN A 118 -4.68 23.13 1.82
N VAL A 119 -3.64 23.92 1.69
CA VAL A 119 -2.86 24.45 2.81
C VAL A 119 -3.10 25.95 2.90
N THR A 120 -3.60 26.41 4.04
CA THR A 120 -3.87 27.81 4.29
C THR A 120 -3.02 28.32 5.45
N GLU A 121 -2.34 29.42 5.28
CA GLU A 121 -1.61 30.06 6.36
C GLU A 121 -2.58 30.90 7.23
N MET A 122 -2.64 30.59 8.52
CA MET A 122 -3.46 31.30 9.48
C MET A 122 -2.68 31.61 10.76
N GLY A 123 -2.38 32.90 10.99
CA GLY A 123 -1.78 33.35 12.24
C GLY A 123 -0.37 32.79 12.55
N GLY A 124 0.37 32.37 11.56
CA GLY A 124 1.68 31.73 11.69
C GLY A 124 1.63 30.20 11.80
N GLU A 125 0.43 29.63 11.69
CA GLU A 125 0.20 28.18 11.60
C GLU A 125 -0.26 27.82 10.18
N ALA A 126 0.00 26.59 9.75
CA ALA A 126 -0.51 26.04 8.51
C ALA A 126 -1.69 25.11 8.80
N LEU A 127 -2.86 25.48 8.31
CA LEU A 127 -4.03 24.59 8.33
C LEU A 127 -4.05 23.77 7.04
N ILE A 128 -4.20 22.46 7.18
CA ILE A 128 -4.30 21.55 6.05
C ILE A 128 -5.71 20.97 5.99
N ASP A 129 -6.42 21.29 4.92
CA ASP A 129 -7.71 20.69 4.58
C ASP A 129 -7.53 19.65 3.48
N CYS A 130 -8.21 18.52 3.61
CA CYS A 130 -8.19 17.48 2.60
C CYS A 130 -9.62 17.09 2.21
N ASP A 131 -10.02 17.47 1.00
CA ASP A 131 -11.25 16.98 0.40
C ASP A 131 -10.97 15.71 -0.40
N TYR A 132 -11.77 14.69 -0.23
CA TYR A 132 -11.55 13.39 -0.86
C TYR A 132 -12.84 12.70 -1.29
N ASN A 133 -12.73 11.82 -2.26
CA ASN A 133 -13.83 11.00 -2.75
C ASN A 133 -14.11 9.85 -1.76
N THR A 134 -15.27 9.91 -1.10
CA THR A 134 -15.69 8.92 -0.08
C THR A 134 -16.02 7.54 -0.66
N ASP A 135 -16.21 7.44 -1.98
CA ASP A 135 -16.37 6.14 -2.65
C ASP A 135 -15.04 5.42 -2.82
N LEU A 136 -13.91 6.16 -2.76
CA LEU A 136 -12.56 5.61 -2.92
C LEU A 136 -11.79 5.51 -1.60
N PHE A 137 -11.98 6.46 -0.69
CA PHE A 137 -11.18 6.58 0.53
C PHE A 137 -12.05 6.63 1.78
N LYS A 138 -11.59 5.95 2.82
CA LYS A 138 -12.16 6.06 4.17
C LYS A 138 -11.49 7.20 4.93
N ASP A 139 -12.21 7.79 5.87
CA ASP A 139 -11.71 8.86 6.73
C ASP A 139 -10.41 8.47 7.45
N GLU A 140 -10.32 7.25 8.00
CA GLU A 140 -9.13 6.78 8.70
C GLU A 140 -7.91 6.71 7.77
N THR A 141 -8.11 6.47 6.47
CA THR A 141 -7.03 6.48 5.48
C THR A 141 -6.49 7.89 5.28
N ILE A 142 -7.38 8.87 5.16
CA ILE A 142 -7.01 10.28 5.00
C ILE A 142 -6.31 10.81 6.25
N GLN A 143 -6.82 10.50 7.44
CA GLN A 143 -6.19 10.89 8.70
C GLN A 143 -4.76 10.33 8.81
N ARG A 144 -4.58 9.08 8.45
CA ARG A 144 -3.24 8.45 8.40
C ARG A 144 -2.31 9.15 7.41
N TRP A 145 -2.79 9.50 6.21
CA TRP A 145 -1.99 10.21 5.21
C TRP A 145 -1.62 11.62 5.65
N LEU A 146 -2.49 12.32 6.37
CA LEU A 146 -2.17 13.61 6.99
C LEU A 146 -1.01 13.45 8.00
N GLY A 147 -1.06 12.41 8.84
CA GLY A 147 0.04 12.07 9.75
C GLY A 147 1.34 11.72 9.03
N HIS A 148 1.26 10.97 7.92
CA HIS A 148 2.43 10.67 7.08
C HIS A 148 3.02 11.94 6.44
N PHE A 149 2.16 12.85 5.97
CA PHE A 149 2.59 14.12 5.41
C PHE A 149 3.33 14.98 6.45
N GLN A 150 2.80 15.06 7.68
CA GLN A 150 3.48 15.73 8.79
C GLN A 150 4.85 15.09 9.08
N THR A 151 4.92 13.75 9.15
CA THR A 151 6.17 13.02 9.37
C THR A 151 7.22 13.34 8.30
N LEU A 152 6.79 13.40 7.03
CA LEU A 152 7.66 13.78 5.92
C LEU A 152 8.15 15.23 6.05
N LEU A 153 7.27 16.18 6.38
CA LEU A 153 7.64 17.59 6.58
C LEU A 153 8.68 17.73 7.70
N GLU A 154 8.46 17.10 8.83
CA GLU A 154 9.41 17.11 9.96
C GLU A 154 10.78 16.53 9.56
N ALA A 155 10.78 15.42 8.80
CA ALA A 155 12.01 14.78 8.35
C ALA A 155 12.82 15.69 7.39
N VAL A 156 12.17 16.30 6.39
CA VAL A 156 12.87 17.15 5.42
C VAL A 156 13.33 18.50 6.00
N ILE A 157 12.65 18.99 7.04
CA ILE A 157 13.10 20.17 7.79
C ILE A 157 14.36 19.84 8.60
N ASN A 158 14.40 18.64 9.22
CA ASN A 158 15.54 18.22 10.03
C ASN A 158 16.78 17.92 9.18
N ASP A 159 16.62 17.23 8.05
CA ASP A 159 17.70 16.96 7.10
C ASP A 159 17.23 17.00 5.63
N PRO A 160 17.34 18.17 4.98
CA PRO A 160 16.94 18.31 3.58
C PRO A 160 17.88 17.61 2.58
N ARG A 161 19.02 17.06 3.04
CA ARG A 161 19.96 16.31 2.20
C ARG A 161 19.70 14.81 2.19
N GLN A 162 18.72 14.35 2.94
CA GLN A 162 18.29 12.96 2.90
C GLN A 162 17.66 12.64 1.55
N ASN A 163 17.94 11.44 1.02
CA ASN A 163 17.35 10.95 -0.22
C ASN A 163 15.85 10.70 -0.06
N LEU A 164 15.05 10.98 -1.10
CA LEU A 164 13.59 10.88 -1.02
C LEU A 164 13.08 9.50 -0.61
N ARG A 165 13.73 8.43 -1.05
CA ARG A 165 13.34 7.04 -0.71
C ARG A 165 13.67 6.64 0.73
N GLU A 166 14.52 7.39 1.40
CA GLU A 166 14.95 7.13 2.77
C GLU A 166 14.13 7.93 3.79
N LEU A 167 13.31 8.86 3.32
CA LEU A 167 12.45 9.65 4.19
C LEU A 167 11.46 8.74 4.94
N PRO A 168 11.32 8.93 6.28
CA PRO A 168 10.35 8.18 7.05
C PRO A 168 8.92 8.58 6.66
N LEU A 169 8.10 7.60 6.32
CA LEU A 169 6.68 7.82 6.05
C LEU A 169 5.82 7.52 7.28
N LEU A 170 6.19 6.48 8.01
CA LEU A 170 5.43 6.00 9.16
C LEU A 170 5.80 6.78 10.42
N SER A 171 4.81 7.10 11.23
CA SER A 171 5.03 7.57 12.60
C SER A 171 5.75 6.49 13.44
N PRO A 172 6.44 6.85 14.53
CA PRO A 172 7.06 5.88 15.43
C PRO A 172 6.06 4.83 15.95
N ALA A 173 4.82 5.23 16.24
CA ALA A 173 3.76 4.34 16.70
C ALA A 173 3.34 3.32 15.63
N GLU A 174 3.12 3.76 14.40
CA GLU A 174 2.79 2.86 13.28
C GLU A 174 3.95 1.91 12.98
N ARG A 175 5.18 2.39 13.02
CA ARG A 175 6.36 1.56 12.85
C ARG A 175 6.45 0.48 13.92
N GLN A 176 6.22 0.84 15.19
CA GLN A 176 6.18 -0.11 16.29
C GLN A 176 5.10 -1.15 16.06
N GLN A 177 3.89 -0.73 15.72
CA GLN A 177 2.76 -1.62 15.46
C GLN A 177 3.04 -2.61 14.33
N LEU A 178 3.52 -2.11 13.19
CA LEU A 178 3.76 -2.93 12.00
C LEU A 178 4.94 -3.90 12.16
N LEU A 179 6.03 -3.46 12.80
CA LEU A 179 7.26 -4.25 12.88
C LEU A 179 7.35 -5.11 14.14
N MET A 180 6.72 -4.69 15.23
CA MET A 180 6.85 -5.36 16.52
C MET A 180 5.53 -5.99 17.00
N ASP A 181 4.46 -5.18 17.15
CA ASP A 181 3.25 -5.65 17.81
C ASP A 181 2.53 -6.73 16.99
N TRP A 182 2.38 -6.50 15.68
CA TRP A 182 1.77 -7.49 14.78
C TRP A 182 2.65 -8.71 14.51
N ASN A 183 3.96 -8.58 14.72
CA ASN A 183 4.91 -9.69 14.60
C ASN A 183 5.20 -10.38 15.94
N ASN A 184 4.58 -9.95 17.02
CA ASN A 184 4.71 -10.61 18.32
C ASN A 184 3.86 -11.88 18.36
N THR A 185 4.15 -12.80 17.46
CA THR A 185 3.46 -14.08 17.28
C THR A 185 4.14 -15.23 18.02
N LYS A 186 5.14 -14.91 18.86
CA LYS A 186 5.88 -15.93 19.61
C LYS A 186 4.96 -16.67 20.56
N THR A 187 4.80 -17.95 20.34
CA THR A 187 4.07 -18.88 21.21
C THR A 187 5.01 -19.95 21.76
N ASN A 188 4.65 -20.52 22.89
CA ASN A 188 5.39 -21.67 23.42
C ASN A 188 4.95 -22.90 22.66
N TYR A 189 5.83 -23.44 21.85
CA TYR A 189 5.68 -24.75 21.18
C TYR A 189 6.98 -25.55 21.32
N PRO A 190 6.93 -26.89 21.25
CA PRO A 190 8.13 -27.73 21.26
C PRO A 190 9.04 -27.40 20.06
N GLN A 191 10.20 -26.77 20.33
CA GLN A 191 11.15 -26.36 19.27
C GLN A 191 12.15 -27.46 18.89
N ASP A 192 12.23 -28.47 19.70
CA ASP A 192 13.12 -29.63 19.62
C ASP A 192 12.45 -30.84 18.96
N GLN A 193 11.19 -30.73 18.57
CA GLN A 193 10.42 -31.82 17.97
C GLN A 193 10.01 -31.47 16.53
N CYS A 194 10.16 -32.49 15.66
CA CYS A 194 9.66 -32.42 14.30
C CYS A 194 8.13 -32.62 14.27
N ILE A 195 7.46 -32.12 13.20
CA ILE A 195 6.00 -32.19 13.10
C ILE A 195 5.46 -33.62 13.10
N HIS A 196 6.17 -34.56 12.52
CA HIS A 196 5.78 -35.99 12.56
C HIS A 196 5.86 -36.60 13.96
N GLN A 197 6.78 -36.14 14.82
CA GLN A 197 6.86 -36.55 16.23
C GLN A 197 5.69 -36.00 17.04
N LEU A 198 5.26 -34.74 16.78
CA LEU A 198 4.05 -34.16 17.38
C LEU A 198 2.81 -34.95 16.96
N PHE A 199 2.75 -35.37 15.71
CA PHE A 199 1.68 -36.23 15.21
C PHE A 199 1.68 -37.59 15.92
N GLU A 200 2.84 -38.23 16.10
CA GLU A 200 2.98 -39.50 16.83
C GLU A 200 2.52 -39.37 18.29
N ALA A 201 2.93 -38.32 18.95
CA ALA A 201 2.44 -38.05 20.32
C ALA A 201 0.92 -37.87 20.37
N GLN A 202 0.29 -37.32 19.30
CA GLN A 202 -1.16 -37.25 19.20
C GLN A 202 -1.81 -38.60 18.95
N VAL A 203 -1.18 -39.46 18.14
CA VAL A 203 -1.62 -40.86 17.93
C VAL A 203 -1.68 -41.63 19.25
N GLU A 204 -0.66 -41.50 20.11
CA GLU A 204 -0.63 -42.13 21.41
C GLU A 204 -1.75 -41.64 22.33
N ARG A 205 -2.09 -40.35 22.26
CA ARG A 205 -3.14 -39.77 23.10
C ARG A 205 -4.56 -40.12 22.67
N THR A 206 -4.82 -40.15 21.38
CA THR A 206 -6.17 -40.35 20.82
C THR A 206 -6.17 -41.21 19.58
N PRO A 207 -5.78 -42.50 19.67
CA PRO A 207 -5.58 -43.38 18.49
C PRO A 207 -6.86 -43.58 17.64
N ASP A 208 -8.02 -43.65 18.31
CA ASP A 208 -9.31 -43.94 17.67
C ASP A 208 -10.05 -42.68 17.20
N ALA A 209 -9.54 -41.47 17.51
CA ALA A 209 -10.11 -40.26 17.02
C ALA A 209 -9.87 -40.10 15.50
N ILE A 210 -10.82 -39.45 14.82
CA ILE A 210 -10.66 -39.19 13.39
C ILE A 210 -9.56 -38.14 13.18
N ALA A 211 -8.54 -38.49 12.41
CA ALA A 211 -7.42 -37.65 12.08
C ALA A 211 -7.65 -36.85 10.77
N VAL A 212 -8.24 -37.48 9.79
CA VAL A 212 -8.47 -36.87 8.46
C VAL A 212 -9.76 -37.35 7.84
N ILE A 213 -10.45 -36.45 7.14
CA ILE A 213 -11.68 -36.72 6.37
C ILE A 213 -11.48 -36.18 4.97
N PHE A 214 -11.79 -36.99 3.99
CA PHE A 214 -11.87 -36.56 2.60
C PHE A 214 -13.11 -37.21 1.96
N GLU A 215 -14.05 -36.36 1.53
CA GLU A 215 -15.36 -36.79 1.01
C GLU A 215 -16.06 -37.74 2.01
N ASN A 216 -16.33 -38.98 1.62
CA ASN A 216 -16.98 -40.00 2.46
C ASN A 216 -16.00 -40.95 3.18
N GLN A 217 -14.70 -40.70 3.03
CA GLN A 217 -13.64 -41.55 3.64
C GLN A 217 -13.08 -40.86 4.88
N LYS A 218 -12.71 -41.65 5.87
CA LYS A 218 -12.13 -41.20 7.12
C LYS A 218 -11.02 -42.12 7.53
N LEU A 219 -9.97 -41.55 8.16
CA LEU A 219 -8.94 -42.35 8.84
C LEU A 219 -8.82 -41.86 10.28
N THR A 220 -8.68 -42.78 11.19
CA THR A 220 -8.28 -42.49 12.59
C THR A 220 -6.80 -42.13 12.65
N TYR A 221 -6.36 -41.57 13.77
CA TYR A 221 -4.95 -41.31 14.00
C TYR A 221 -4.11 -42.60 13.91
N SER A 222 -4.58 -43.72 14.45
CA SER A 222 -3.92 -45.02 14.41
C SER A 222 -3.80 -45.55 12.98
N GLU A 223 -4.86 -45.49 12.17
CA GLU A 223 -4.86 -45.95 10.78
C GLU A 223 -3.95 -45.09 9.91
N LEU A 224 -4.02 -43.76 10.04
CA LEU A 224 -3.14 -42.83 9.33
C LEU A 224 -1.67 -43.07 9.68
N ASN A 225 -1.37 -43.26 10.97
CA ASN A 225 -0.03 -43.53 11.44
C ASN A 225 0.53 -44.87 10.88
N SER A 226 -0.30 -45.91 10.88
CA SER A 226 0.08 -47.21 10.33
C SER A 226 0.45 -47.14 8.85
N ARG A 227 -0.39 -46.49 8.04
CA ARG A 227 -0.14 -46.26 6.60
C ARG A 227 1.11 -45.41 6.37
N ALA A 228 1.27 -44.32 7.12
CA ALA A 228 2.44 -43.43 7.01
C ALA A 228 3.73 -44.17 7.41
N ASN A 229 3.71 -45.01 8.44
CA ASN A 229 4.86 -45.84 8.84
C ASN A 229 5.25 -46.84 7.77
N GLN A 230 4.27 -47.54 7.17
CA GLN A 230 4.53 -48.47 6.06
C GLN A 230 5.24 -47.77 4.90
N LEU A 231 4.74 -46.61 4.51
CA LEU A 231 5.36 -45.80 3.46
C LEU A 231 6.74 -45.30 3.87
N ALA A 232 6.91 -44.84 5.09
CA ALA A 232 8.20 -44.37 5.60
C ALA A 232 9.29 -45.49 5.55
N HIS A 233 8.96 -46.70 6.01
CA HIS A 233 9.88 -47.82 5.95
C HIS A 233 10.23 -48.23 4.51
N TYR A 234 9.26 -48.17 3.61
CA TYR A 234 9.51 -48.41 2.19
C TYR A 234 10.46 -47.37 1.60
N LEU A 235 10.22 -46.06 1.87
CA LEU A 235 11.08 -44.98 1.42
C LEU A 235 12.50 -45.09 2.00
N GLN A 236 12.64 -45.45 3.27
CA GLN A 236 13.94 -45.70 3.90
C GLN A 236 14.67 -46.85 3.22
N SER A 237 13.98 -47.92 2.82
CA SER A 237 14.58 -49.01 2.07
C SER A 237 15.11 -48.60 0.69
N LEU A 238 14.58 -47.50 0.14
CA LEU A 238 15.06 -46.87 -1.10
C LEU A 238 16.16 -45.82 -0.87
N GLY A 239 16.60 -45.62 0.37
CA GLY A 239 17.68 -44.69 0.71
C GLY A 239 17.22 -43.28 1.06
N VAL A 240 15.91 -43.06 1.31
CA VAL A 240 15.41 -41.78 1.78
C VAL A 240 15.83 -41.54 3.23
N GLY A 241 16.37 -40.36 3.50
CA GLY A 241 16.84 -39.92 4.81
C GLY A 241 17.00 -38.40 4.83
N PRO A 242 17.72 -37.84 5.82
CA PRO A 242 17.97 -36.43 5.93
C PRO A 242 18.51 -35.81 4.63
N GLU A 243 18.02 -34.61 4.26
CA GLU A 243 18.40 -33.88 3.06
C GLU A 243 18.01 -34.54 1.71
N VAL A 244 17.28 -35.67 1.72
CA VAL A 244 16.79 -36.32 0.50
C VAL A 244 15.43 -35.74 0.12
N LEU A 245 15.34 -35.22 -1.11
CA LEU A 245 14.09 -34.72 -1.68
C LEU A 245 13.26 -35.85 -2.28
N VAL A 246 11.98 -35.92 -1.89
CA VAL A 246 11.03 -36.91 -2.43
C VAL A 246 9.89 -36.16 -3.12
N GLY A 247 9.76 -36.34 -4.42
CA GLY A 247 8.66 -35.79 -5.19
C GLY A 247 7.32 -36.41 -4.78
N ILE A 248 6.30 -35.59 -4.56
CA ILE A 248 4.93 -36.01 -4.31
C ILE A 248 4.01 -35.40 -5.35
N SER A 249 3.44 -36.23 -6.22
CA SER A 249 2.52 -35.82 -7.28
C SER A 249 1.21 -36.56 -7.10
N VAL A 250 0.30 -35.96 -6.36
CA VAL A 250 -1.02 -36.55 -6.02
C VAL A 250 -2.06 -35.43 -5.95
N GLU A 251 -3.29 -35.76 -6.36
CA GLU A 251 -4.43 -34.88 -6.09
C GLU A 251 -4.78 -34.88 -4.59
N ARG A 252 -5.66 -33.94 -4.21
CA ARG A 252 -6.14 -33.89 -2.81
C ARG A 252 -6.86 -35.19 -2.47
N SER A 253 -6.35 -35.89 -1.46
CA SER A 253 -6.85 -37.20 -1.05
C SER A 253 -6.33 -37.57 0.35
N LEU A 254 -6.79 -38.68 0.90
CA LEU A 254 -6.19 -39.27 2.13
C LEU A 254 -4.73 -39.69 1.88
N GLU A 255 -4.45 -40.17 0.68
CA GLU A 255 -3.12 -40.62 0.25
C GLU A 255 -2.12 -39.45 0.24
N MET A 256 -2.55 -38.24 -0.07
CA MET A 256 -1.69 -37.05 0.03
C MET A 256 -1.16 -36.87 1.46
N ILE A 257 -2.02 -37.01 2.47
CA ILE A 257 -1.63 -36.84 3.88
C ILE A 257 -0.74 -38.01 4.31
N VAL A 258 -1.05 -39.24 3.89
CA VAL A 258 -0.18 -40.44 4.11
C VAL A 258 1.18 -40.21 3.47
N GLY A 259 1.24 -39.67 2.25
CA GLY A 259 2.48 -39.41 1.53
C GLY A 259 3.35 -38.37 2.25
N LEU A 260 2.76 -37.23 2.66
CA LEU A 260 3.48 -36.19 3.38
C LEU A 260 4.06 -36.70 4.71
N LEU A 261 3.24 -37.37 5.51
CA LEU A 261 3.69 -37.94 6.78
C LEU A 261 4.72 -39.03 6.58
N GLY A 262 4.54 -39.91 5.58
CA GLY A 262 5.48 -40.98 5.25
C GLY A 262 6.86 -40.47 4.89
N ILE A 263 6.94 -39.42 4.06
CA ILE A 263 8.20 -38.79 3.67
C ILE A 263 8.89 -38.15 4.89
N LEU A 264 8.15 -37.41 5.71
CA LEU A 264 8.71 -36.80 6.92
C LEU A 264 9.17 -37.82 7.94
N LYS A 265 8.43 -38.91 8.12
CA LYS A 265 8.82 -40.03 8.99
C LYS A 265 10.03 -40.81 8.46
N ALA A 266 10.21 -40.87 7.15
CA ALA A 266 11.43 -41.45 6.55
C ALA A 266 12.66 -40.54 6.78
N GLY A 267 12.49 -39.33 7.23
CA GLY A 267 13.55 -38.33 7.42
C GLY A 267 13.78 -37.45 6.17
N GLY A 268 13.04 -37.66 5.08
CA GLY A 268 13.14 -36.87 3.84
C GLY A 268 12.38 -35.55 3.88
N ALA A 269 12.62 -34.76 2.86
CA ALA A 269 11.85 -33.53 2.57
C ALA A 269 10.97 -33.76 1.34
N TYR A 270 9.69 -33.35 1.41
CA TYR A 270 8.78 -33.49 0.28
C TYR A 270 8.89 -32.30 -0.70
N LEU A 271 8.79 -32.61 -1.99
CA LEU A 271 8.70 -31.65 -3.08
C LEU A 271 7.34 -31.79 -3.76
N PRO A 272 6.39 -30.88 -3.56
CA PRO A 272 5.10 -30.96 -4.22
C PRO A 272 5.23 -30.76 -5.74
N LEU A 273 4.64 -31.67 -6.49
CA LEU A 273 4.56 -31.63 -7.95
C LEU A 273 3.08 -31.63 -8.32
N ASP A 274 2.61 -30.58 -8.94
CA ASP A 274 1.24 -30.49 -9.38
C ASP A 274 0.98 -31.51 -10.50
N PRO A 275 0.02 -32.45 -10.36
CA PRO A 275 -0.27 -33.42 -11.39
C PRO A 275 -0.80 -32.82 -12.70
N ASP A 276 -1.34 -31.60 -12.67
CA ASP A 276 -1.84 -30.87 -13.84
C ASP A 276 -0.74 -30.14 -14.62
N TYR A 277 0.51 -30.17 -14.16
CA TYR A 277 1.62 -29.57 -14.89
C TYR A 277 1.90 -30.33 -16.19
N PRO A 278 2.19 -29.60 -17.29
CA PRO A 278 2.57 -30.25 -18.55
C PRO A 278 3.84 -31.07 -18.38
N ASN A 279 3.90 -32.22 -19.11
CA ASN A 279 5.00 -33.19 -19.05
C ASN A 279 6.41 -32.61 -19.33
N GLU A 280 6.47 -31.39 -19.86
CA GLU A 280 7.73 -30.68 -20.19
C GLU A 280 8.30 -29.90 -18.99
N ARG A 281 7.59 -29.90 -17.86
CA ARG A 281 7.99 -29.28 -16.60
C ARG A 281 8.38 -30.32 -15.58
#